data_84f9b75843270762357bc78363b0ca1d
#
_entry.id   84f9b75843270762357bc78363b0ca1d
#
_cell.length_a   1.000
_cell.length_b   1.000
_cell.length_c   1.000
_cell.angle_alpha   90.00
_cell.angle_beta   90.00
_cell.angle_gamma   90.00
#
_symmetry.space_group_name_H-M   'P 1'
#
loop_
_entity.id
_entity.type
_entity.pdbx_description
1 polymer ?
#
loop_
_entity_poly.entity_id
_entity_poly.type
_entity_poly.pdbx_seq_one_letter_code
_entity_poly.pdbx_strand_id
1 'polypeptide(L)'
;MAHEQLHITLIQPDIVWEDKKANLEQYSETISGITGAKHIVVLPEMFSTGFSMDAVRLAESMDGPSVHWMADTASKHRCILTGSLIIEENGKYYNRMIWVQPDGHIHTYDKRHLFAYAKEDKHYTPGETRMIVQANGWRINLQVCYDLRFPVWARNQGDEYDVLLNVANWPEARILAWKTLLQARAIENQCFVVGVNRIGKDAKGNNYTGASSVFGPLGETIWQQEGLKQCHTVTLEKDQVRKTRETLPFLNDADKFLLL
;
A
#
# COMPACT_ATOMS: atom_id res chain seq x y z
N MET A 1 -3.82 6.00 -25.24
CA MET A 1 -2.83 4.91 -25.34
C MET A 1 -2.43 4.53 -23.93
N ALA A 2 -2.41 3.25 -23.58
CA ALA A 2 -1.93 2.81 -22.27
C ALA A 2 -0.42 3.14 -22.16
N HIS A 3 0.01 3.69 -21.02
CA HIS A 3 1.42 3.93 -20.79
C HIS A 3 2.11 2.58 -20.52
N GLU A 4 3.14 2.26 -21.28
CA GLU A 4 3.94 1.04 -21.12
C GLU A 4 4.75 1.06 -19.80
N GLN A 5 5.04 2.27 -19.28
CA GLN A 5 5.81 2.48 -18.05
C GLN A 5 4.93 3.06 -16.93
N LEU A 6 5.14 2.56 -15.71
CA LEU A 6 4.54 3.08 -14.49
C LEU A 6 5.64 3.45 -13.48
N HIS A 7 5.74 4.73 -13.14
CA HIS A 7 6.67 5.22 -12.11
C HIS A 7 5.98 5.23 -10.75
N ILE A 8 6.47 4.41 -9.83
CA ILE A 8 5.94 4.31 -8.46
C ILE A 8 7.04 4.76 -7.49
N THR A 9 6.73 5.75 -6.67
CA THR A 9 7.62 6.24 -5.61
C THR A 9 7.19 5.66 -4.28
N LEU A 10 8.07 4.91 -3.63
CA LEU A 10 7.89 4.34 -2.30
C LEU A 10 8.51 5.29 -1.27
N ILE A 11 7.74 5.67 -0.25
CA ILE A 11 8.26 6.43 0.89
C ILE A 11 8.28 5.53 2.11
N GLN A 12 9.51 5.20 2.58
CA GLN A 12 9.79 4.45 3.80
C GLN A 12 10.20 5.42 4.92
N PRO A 13 9.23 5.94 5.71
CA PRO A 13 9.48 6.95 6.71
C PRO A 13 9.85 6.35 8.07
N ASP A 14 10.35 7.20 8.97
CA ASP A 14 10.18 7.02 10.41
C ASP A 14 8.94 7.82 10.84
N ILE A 15 7.88 7.10 11.22
CA ILE A 15 6.60 7.73 11.58
C ILE A 15 6.68 8.22 13.01
N VAL A 16 6.44 9.50 13.24
CA VAL A 16 6.27 10.06 14.58
C VAL A 16 4.95 9.54 15.16
N TRP A 17 5.04 8.87 16.30
CA TRP A 17 3.90 8.19 16.91
C TRP A 17 2.78 9.19 17.27
N GLU A 18 1.60 8.98 16.69
CA GLU A 18 0.35 9.71 16.91
C GLU A 18 0.44 11.23 16.72
N ASP A 19 1.46 11.73 16.00
CA ASP A 19 1.60 13.13 15.64
C ASP A 19 1.34 13.36 14.15
N LYS A 20 0.06 13.59 13.83
CA LYS A 20 -0.37 13.80 12.45
C LYS A 20 0.34 14.99 11.80
N LYS A 21 0.48 16.09 12.53
CA LYS A 21 1.07 17.32 11.98
C LYS A 21 2.52 17.09 11.57
N ALA A 22 3.33 16.55 12.49
CA ALA A 22 4.75 16.27 12.21
C ALA A 22 4.90 15.28 11.04
N ASN A 23 4.05 14.25 10.96
CA ASN A 23 4.08 13.30 9.87
C ASN A 23 3.73 13.93 8.52
N LEU A 24 2.65 14.73 8.43
CA LEU A 24 2.25 15.39 7.19
C LEU A 24 3.29 16.41 6.72
N GLU A 25 3.92 17.16 7.63
CA GLU A 25 5.02 18.07 7.33
C GLU A 25 6.22 17.31 6.74
N GLN A 26 6.64 16.21 7.37
CA GLN A 26 7.72 15.34 6.88
C GLN A 26 7.45 14.79 5.48
N TYR A 27 6.20 14.34 5.21
CA TYR A 27 5.84 13.86 3.87
C TYR A 27 5.82 14.99 2.85
N SER A 28 5.34 16.18 3.22
CA SER A 28 5.32 17.34 2.32
C SER A 28 6.72 17.72 1.85
N GLU A 29 7.70 17.74 2.76
CA GLU A 29 9.11 17.97 2.44
C GLU A 29 9.66 16.86 1.53
N THR A 30 9.42 15.59 1.89
CA THR A 30 9.91 14.44 1.14
C THR A 30 9.36 14.45 -0.29
N ILE A 31 8.04 14.64 -0.46
CA ILE A 31 7.38 14.62 -1.77
C ILE A 31 7.83 15.82 -2.63
N SER A 32 8.03 16.98 -2.01
CA SER A 32 8.53 18.16 -2.73
C SER A 32 9.97 17.97 -3.25
N GLY A 33 10.77 17.14 -2.59
CA GLY A 33 12.12 16.80 -3.00
C GLY A 33 12.21 15.73 -4.11
N ILE A 34 11.10 15.09 -4.50
CA ILE A 34 11.13 14.06 -5.54
C ILE A 34 11.40 14.70 -6.91
N THR A 35 12.51 14.31 -7.52
CA THR A 35 12.87 14.71 -8.88
C THR A 35 12.47 13.63 -9.90
N GLY A 36 12.16 14.04 -11.12
CA GLY A 36 11.78 13.12 -12.21
C GLY A 36 10.29 12.73 -12.23
N ALA A 37 9.99 11.76 -13.09
CA ALA A 37 8.62 11.28 -13.29
C ALA A 37 8.13 10.49 -12.07
N LYS A 38 6.89 10.79 -11.65
CA LYS A 38 6.18 10.05 -10.59
C LYS A 38 4.70 9.98 -10.96
N HIS A 39 4.19 8.76 -11.12
CA HIS A 39 2.77 8.57 -11.38
C HIS A 39 2.01 8.29 -10.09
N ILE A 40 2.61 7.51 -9.19
CA ILE A 40 2.03 7.12 -7.90
C ILE A 40 3.08 7.34 -6.82
N VAL A 41 2.68 8.00 -5.73
CA VAL A 41 3.46 8.12 -4.49
C VAL A 41 2.76 7.31 -3.41
N VAL A 42 3.49 6.38 -2.80
CA VAL A 42 2.94 5.42 -1.84
C VAL A 42 3.50 5.69 -0.44
N LEU A 43 2.59 5.92 0.50
CA LEU A 43 2.83 6.07 1.93
C LEU A 43 2.47 4.76 2.65
N PRO A 44 3.02 4.49 3.85
CA PRO A 44 2.72 3.27 4.59
C PRO A 44 1.29 3.22 5.17
N GLU A 45 0.99 2.14 5.89
CA GLU A 45 -0.25 1.99 6.67
C GLU A 45 -0.30 3.03 7.79
N MET A 46 -1.50 3.62 8.04
CA MET A 46 -1.74 4.65 9.07
C MET A 46 -0.59 5.69 9.10
N PHE A 47 -0.25 6.20 7.93
CA PHE A 47 0.95 7.01 7.72
C PHE A 47 0.99 8.28 8.56
N SER A 48 -0.17 8.82 8.95
CA SER A 48 -0.25 10.04 9.75
C SER A 48 -0.08 9.80 11.27
N THR A 49 -0.26 8.54 11.75
CA THR A 49 -0.32 8.24 13.19
C THR A 49 0.58 7.09 13.62
N GLY A 50 0.95 6.18 12.71
CA GLY A 50 1.43 4.86 13.06
C GLY A 50 0.28 3.92 13.46
N PHE A 51 0.58 2.63 13.65
CA PHE A 51 -0.40 1.58 13.92
C PHE A 51 -0.95 1.65 15.35
N SER A 52 -1.84 2.62 15.59
CA SER A 52 -2.48 2.87 16.87
C SER A 52 -3.85 2.19 16.99
N MET A 53 -4.19 1.78 18.22
CA MET A 53 -5.54 1.28 18.60
C MET A 53 -6.42 2.38 19.21
N ASP A 54 -5.94 3.62 19.33
CA ASP A 54 -6.72 4.75 19.82
C ASP A 54 -7.54 5.39 18.69
N ALA A 55 -8.42 4.56 18.09
CA ALA A 55 -9.23 4.97 16.96
C ALA A 55 -10.11 6.17 17.27
N VAL A 56 -10.72 6.20 18.46
CA VAL A 56 -11.65 7.27 18.89
C VAL A 56 -10.98 8.64 18.86
N ARG A 57 -9.74 8.76 19.34
CA ARG A 57 -9.02 10.04 19.39
C ARG A 57 -8.39 10.41 18.05
N LEU A 58 -7.97 9.41 17.27
CA LEU A 58 -7.13 9.62 16.09
C LEU A 58 -7.88 9.59 14.77
N ALA A 59 -9.11 9.09 14.75
CA ALA A 59 -9.86 9.02 13.50
C ALA A 59 -10.17 10.42 12.93
N GLU A 60 -10.29 10.46 11.65
CA GLU A 60 -10.79 11.60 10.86
C GLU A 60 -11.96 11.11 10.00
N SER A 61 -12.85 12.02 9.61
CA SER A 61 -13.79 11.72 8.54
C SER A 61 -13.11 11.75 7.17
N MET A 62 -13.82 11.34 6.11
CA MET A 62 -13.33 11.49 4.74
C MET A 62 -13.17 12.96 4.30
N ASP A 63 -13.69 13.90 5.08
CA ASP A 63 -13.51 15.35 4.93
C ASP A 63 -12.51 15.90 5.97
N GLY A 64 -11.63 15.05 6.48
CA GLY A 64 -10.65 15.39 7.51
C GLY A 64 -9.36 15.98 6.94
N PRO A 65 -8.55 16.60 7.81
CA PRO A 65 -7.34 17.34 7.41
C PRO A 65 -6.31 16.49 6.68
N SER A 66 -6.15 15.19 7.03
CA SER A 66 -5.20 14.33 6.34
C SER A 66 -5.67 13.96 4.93
N VAL A 67 -6.99 13.79 4.71
CA VAL A 67 -7.55 13.52 3.38
C VAL A 67 -7.43 14.75 2.50
N HIS A 68 -7.74 15.94 3.03
CA HIS A 68 -7.53 17.22 2.33
C HIS A 68 -6.04 17.41 1.95
N TRP A 69 -5.13 17.17 2.89
CA TRP A 69 -3.69 17.20 2.59
C TRP A 69 -3.29 16.25 1.47
N MET A 70 -3.86 15.04 1.43
CA MET A 70 -3.62 14.10 0.34
C MET A 70 -4.11 14.67 -1.00
N ALA A 71 -5.32 15.25 -1.03
CA ALA A 71 -5.90 15.82 -2.24
C ALA A 71 -5.08 17.01 -2.78
N ASP A 72 -4.72 17.94 -1.90
CA ASP A 72 -3.89 19.10 -2.25
C ASP A 72 -2.51 18.66 -2.76
N THR A 73 -1.90 17.67 -2.09
CA THR A 73 -0.60 17.12 -2.48
C THR A 73 -0.65 16.42 -3.83
N ALA A 74 -1.67 15.58 -4.06
CA ALA A 74 -1.87 14.88 -5.33
C ALA A 74 -2.04 15.88 -6.50
N SER A 75 -2.89 16.89 -6.31
CA SER A 75 -3.12 17.95 -7.29
C SER A 75 -1.86 18.77 -7.57
N LYS A 76 -1.21 19.28 -6.51
CA LYS A 76 0.00 20.10 -6.59
C LYS A 76 1.15 19.39 -7.32
N HIS A 77 1.36 18.12 -7.03
CA HIS A 77 2.45 17.32 -7.60
C HIS A 77 2.06 16.53 -8.85
N ARG A 78 0.80 16.61 -9.27
CA ARG A 78 0.23 15.91 -10.44
C ARG A 78 0.53 14.42 -10.43
N CYS A 79 0.35 13.79 -9.27
CA CYS A 79 0.54 12.37 -9.08
C CYS A 79 -0.58 11.79 -8.23
N ILE A 80 -0.80 10.49 -8.34
CA ILE A 80 -1.65 9.78 -7.40
C ILE A 80 -0.93 9.68 -6.07
N LEU A 81 -1.63 9.95 -4.97
CA LEU A 81 -1.12 9.76 -3.61
C LEU A 81 -1.95 8.70 -2.91
N THR A 82 -1.28 7.72 -2.29
CA THR A 82 -1.96 6.61 -1.60
C THR A 82 -1.24 6.20 -0.32
N GLY A 83 -2.01 5.72 0.65
CA GLY A 83 -1.61 5.24 1.96
C GLY A 83 -2.83 5.04 2.82
N SER A 84 -2.74 4.40 4.00
CA SER A 84 -3.93 4.26 4.84
C SER A 84 -3.98 5.25 5.99
N LEU A 85 -5.20 5.56 6.41
CA LEU A 85 -5.55 6.45 7.52
C LEU A 85 -6.52 5.74 8.47
N ILE A 86 -6.65 6.27 9.68
CA ILE A 86 -7.73 5.92 10.60
C ILE A 86 -8.92 6.80 10.25
N ILE A 87 -9.97 6.19 9.68
CA ILE A 87 -11.19 6.91 9.25
C ILE A 87 -12.38 6.50 10.11
N GLU A 88 -13.13 7.50 10.56
CA GLU A 88 -14.46 7.32 11.14
C GLU A 88 -15.53 7.56 10.06
N GLU A 89 -16.48 6.65 9.98
CA GLU A 89 -17.64 6.77 9.13
C GLU A 89 -18.83 6.05 9.76
N ASN A 90 -19.96 6.76 9.95
CA ASN A 90 -21.19 6.24 10.52
C ASN A 90 -21.01 5.56 11.90
N GLY A 91 -20.18 6.13 12.77
CA GLY A 91 -19.88 5.62 14.11
C GLY A 91 -18.99 4.38 14.14
N LYS A 92 -18.37 4.01 13.02
CA LYS A 92 -17.40 2.93 12.90
C LYS A 92 -16.03 3.45 12.51
N TYR A 93 -15.00 2.72 12.90
CA TYR A 93 -13.62 3.09 12.59
C TYR A 93 -13.02 2.08 11.61
N TYR A 94 -12.23 2.59 10.66
CA TYR A 94 -11.62 1.79 9.59
C TYR A 94 -10.13 2.10 9.46
N ASN A 95 -9.34 1.09 9.20
CA ASN A 95 -8.01 1.23 8.62
C ASN A 95 -8.21 1.32 7.10
N ARG A 96 -8.40 2.55 6.61
CA ARG A 96 -8.82 2.84 5.23
C ARG A 96 -7.65 3.30 4.38
N MET A 97 -7.33 2.54 3.35
CA MET A 97 -6.43 3.01 2.31
C MET A 97 -7.16 3.98 1.40
N ILE A 98 -6.56 5.15 1.21
CA ILE A 98 -7.07 6.23 0.38
C ILE A 98 -6.21 6.27 -0.89
N TRP A 99 -6.86 6.33 -2.03
CA TRP A 99 -6.23 6.51 -3.33
C TRP A 99 -6.77 7.80 -3.94
N VAL A 100 -5.96 8.85 -3.95
CA VAL A 100 -6.34 10.18 -4.44
C VAL A 100 -5.68 10.43 -5.78
N GLN A 101 -6.49 10.75 -6.79
CA GLN A 101 -6.03 11.16 -8.11
C GLN A 101 -5.76 12.68 -8.17
N PRO A 102 -4.93 13.16 -9.11
CA PRO A 102 -4.61 14.59 -9.25
C PRO A 102 -5.82 15.48 -9.53
N ASP A 103 -6.89 14.92 -10.08
CA ASP A 103 -8.16 15.60 -10.40
C ASP A 103 -9.14 15.61 -9.21
N GLY A 104 -8.74 15.07 -8.06
CA GLY A 104 -9.55 15.00 -6.85
C GLY A 104 -10.43 13.77 -6.71
N HIS A 105 -10.47 12.86 -7.68
CA HIS A 105 -11.19 11.61 -7.51
C HIS A 105 -10.53 10.73 -6.45
N ILE A 106 -11.36 10.17 -5.55
CA ILE A 106 -10.90 9.32 -4.45
C ILE A 106 -11.52 7.92 -4.58
N HIS A 107 -10.66 6.90 -4.49
CA HIS A 107 -11.08 5.52 -4.24
C HIS A 107 -10.62 5.11 -2.85
N THR A 108 -11.35 4.21 -2.20
CA THR A 108 -11.05 3.73 -0.85
C THR A 108 -11.06 2.21 -0.78
N TYR A 109 -10.20 1.69 0.09
CA TYR A 109 -10.17 0.28 0.44
C TYR A 109 -10.08 0.14 1.96
N ASP A 110 -11.07 -0.47 2.58
CA ASP A 110 -11.03 -0.79 4.00
C ASP A 110 -10.33 -2.13 4.19
N LYS A 111 -9.34 -2.16 5.07
CA LYS A 111 -8.55 -3.36 5.39
C LYS A 111 -9.49 -4.53 5.74
N ARG A 112 -9.36 -5.61 4.97
CA ARG A 112 -10.22 -6.80 5.16
C ARG A 112 -9.84 -7.59 6.40
N HIS A 113 -8.55 -7.86 6.58
CA HIS A 113 -8.07 -8.72 7.65
C HIS A 113 -7.45 -7.87 8.76
N LEU A 114 -8.19 -7.73 9.84
CA LEU A 114 -7.74 -7.01 11.03
C LEU A 114 -6.79 -7.87 11.84
N PHE A 115 -5.70 -7.27 12.33
CA PHE A 115 -4.67 -7.97 13.08
C PHE A 115 -5.11 -8.22 14.54
N ALA A 116 -5.92 -9.28 14.75
CA ALA A 116 -6.52 -9.64 16.03
C ALA A 116 -5.48 -9.87 17.15
N TYR A 117 -4.25 -10.31 16.79
CA TYR A 117 -3.15 -10.44 17.76
C TYR A 117 -2.85 -9.11 18.47
N ALA A 118 -2.97 -7.97 17.79
CA ALA A 118 -2.85 -6.63 18.37
C ALA A 118 -4.20 -6.04 18.81
N LYS A 119 -5.28 -6.83 18.79
CA LYS A 119 -6.66 -6.42 19.12
C LYS A 119 -7.23 -5.37 18.13
N GLU A 120 -6.73 -5.33 16.89
CA GLU A 120 -7.25 -4.42 15.87
C GLU A 120 -8.75 -4.65 15.62
N ASP A 121 -9.20 -5.91 15.69
CA ASP A 121 -10.60 -6.33 15.57
C ASP A 121 -11.53 -5.80 16.68
N LYS A 122 -10.98 -5.25 17.76
CA LYS A 122 -11.75 -4.63 18.85
C LYS A 122 -11.95 -3.14 18.67
N HIS A 123 -11.19 -2.51 17.75
CA HIS A 123 -11.15 -1.06 17.56
C HIS A 123 -11.58 -0.64 16.16
N TYR A 124 -11.46 -1.53 15.18
CA TYR A 124 -11.74 -1.25 13.79
C TYR A 124 -12.75 -2.23 13.20
N THR A 125 -13.41 -1.79 12.15
CA THR A 125 -14.36 -2.60 11.36
C THR A 125 -13.65 -3.11 10.11
N PRO A 126 -13.76 -4.42 9.78
CA PRO A 126 -13.16 -4.95 8.55
C PRO A 126 -13.92 -4.48 7.31
N GLY A 127 -13.19 -4.31 6.21
CA GLY A 127 -13.77 -4.15 4.89
C GLY A 127 -14.33 -5.46 4.35
N GLU A 128 -15.17 -5.38 3.30
CA GLU A 128 -15.82 -6.56 2.71
C GLU A 128 -15.48 -6.75 1.22
N THR A 129 -14.97 -5.71 0.58
CA THR A 129 -14.76 -5.71 -0.86
C THR A 129 -13.29 -5.52 -1.24
N ARG A 130 -12.85 -6.24 -2.27
CA ARG A 130 -11.55 -6.00 -2.91
C ARG A 130 -11.63 -4.70 -3.73
N MET A 131 -10.52 -3.97 -3.79
CA MET A 131 -10.43 -2.77 -4.60
C MET A 131 -9.30 -2.89 -5.60
N ILE A 132 -9.66 -2.83 -6.89
CA ILE A 132 -8.73 -2.73 -8.00
C ILE A 132 -8.95 -1.37 -8.67
N VAL A 133 -7.95 -0.52 -8.60
CA VAL A 133 -7.95 0.81 -9.19
C VAL A 133 -7.18 0.84 -10.51
N GLN A 134 -7.38 1.90 -11.28
CA GLN A 134 -6.65 2.08 -12.55
C GLN A 134 -5.81 3.35 -12.52
N ALA A 135 -4.58 3.24 -13.04
CA ALA A 135 -3.68 4.36 -13.26
C ALA A 135 -2.92 4.17 -14.57
N ASN A 136 -3.02 5.12 -15.50
CA ASN A 136 -2.29 5.09 -16.77
C ASN A 136 -2.43 3.76 -17.55
N GLY A 137 -3.60 3.11 -17.47
CA GLY A 137 -3.85 1.82 -18.10
C GLY A 137 -3.32 0.60 -17.34
N TRP A 138 -2.76 0.78 -16.13
CA TRP A 138 -2.39 -0.29 -15.20
C TRP A 138 -3.53 -0.56 -14.20
N ARG A 139 -3.73 -1.82 -13.86
CA ARG A 139 -4.71 -2.28 -12.85
C ARG A 139 -3.95 -2.63 -11.57
N ILE A 140 -4.36 -2.05 -10.46
CA ILE A 140 -3.63 -2.11 -9.19
C ILE A 140 -4.55 -2.59 -8.08
N ASN A 141 -4.26 -3.76 -7.50
CA ASN A 141 -4.99 -4.32 -6.37
C ASN A 141 -4.44 -3.72 -5.07
N LEU A 142 -5.31 -3.07 -4.28
CA LEU A 142 -4.94 -2.42 -3.03
C LEU A 142 -5.08 -3.38 -1.85
N GLN A 143 -4.06 -3.42 -0.98
CA GLN A 143 -4.05 -4.21 0.26
C GLN A 143 -3.39 -3.44 1.40
N VAL A 144 -3.76 -3.79 2.63
CA VAL A 144 -3.18 -3.20 3.84
C VAL A 144 -2.60 -4.28 4.75
N CYS A 145 -1.30 -4.27 4.91
CA CYS A 145 -0.52 -4.97 5.94
C CYS A 145 -0.89 -6.46 6.08
N TYR A 146 -1.73 -6.79 7.06
CA TYR A 146 -2.09 -8.16 7.41
C TYR A 146 -2.81 -8.91 6.29
N ASP A 147 -3.44 -8.20 5.32
CA ASP A 147 -4.03 -8.79 4.11
C ASP A 147 -3.02 -9.65 3.33
N LEU A 148 -1.75 -9.28 3.39
CA LEU A 148 -0.65 -10.02 2.76
C LEU A 148 -0.58 -11.50 3.17
N ARG A 149 -1.07 -11.86 4.36
CA ARG A 149 -1.06 -13.24 4.84
C ARG A 149 -2.15 -14.13 4.24
N PHE A 150 -3.08 -13.56 3.52
CA PHE A 150 -4.27 -14.25 3.02
C PHE A 150 -4.22 -14.40 1.49
N PRO A 151 -3.65 -15.52 0.96
CA PRO A 151 -3.44 -15.70 -0.47
C PRO A 151 -4.73 -15.69 -1.28
N VAL A 152 -5.82 -16.18 -0.71
CA VAL A 152 -7.14 -16.21 -1.37
C VAL A 152 -7.63 -14.79 -1.66
N TRP A 153 -7.43 -13.84 -0.71
CA TRP A 153 -7.78 -12.44 -0.90
C TRP A 153 -6.92 -11.73 -1.95
N ALA A 154 -5.66 -12.12 -2.04
CA ALA A 154 -4.70 -11.59 -2.99
C ALA A 154 -4.82 -12.23 -4.38
N ARG A 155 -5.55 -13.35 -4.53
CA ARG A 155 -5.50 -14.15 -5.77
C ARG A 155 -5.94 -13.35 -6.99
N ASN A 156 -5.10 -13.36 -8.02
CA ASN A 156 -5.38 -12.80 -9.33
C ASN A 156 -6.22 -13.80 -10.14
N GLN A 157 -7.52 -13.54 -10.22
CA GLN A 157 -8.46 -14.41 -10.94
C GLN A 157 -8.67 -13.87 -12.35
N GLY A 158 -8.26 -14.63 -13.34
CA GLY A 158 -8.51 -14.27 -14.73
C GLY A 158 -7.86 -12.97 -15.19
N ASP A 159 -6.67 -12.66 -14.69
CA ASP A 159 -5.90 -11.48 -15.09
C ASP A 159 -6.57 -10.14 -14.68
N GLU A 160 -7.04 -10.03 -13.44
CA GLU A 160 -7.74 -8.84 -12.94
C GLU A 160 -6.81 -7.64 -12.70
N TYR A 161 -5.54 -7.87 -12.34
CA TYR A 161 -4.60 -6.81 -12.00
C TYR A 161 -3.16 -7.09 -12.43
N ASP A 162 -2.39 -6.02 -12.61
CA ASP A 162 -1.00 -6.02 -13.05
C ASP A 162 -0.02 -5.78 -11.90
N VAL A 163 -0.49 -5.09 -10.85
CA VAL A 163 0.28 -4.73 -9.64
C VAL A 163 -0.54 -5.05 -8.40
N LEU A 164 0.09 -5.67 -7.41
CA LEU A 164 -0.42 -5.75 -6.05
C LEU A 164 0.34 -4.73 -5.19
N LEU A 165 -0.38 -3.81 -4.58
CA LEU A 165 0.17 -2.78 -3.70
C LEU A 165 -0.23 -3.05 -2.26
N ASN A 166 0.76 -3.24 -1.37
CA ASN A 166 0.53 -3.46 0.06
C ASN A 166 1.28 -2.41 0.89
N VAL A 167 0.54 -1.67 1.72
CA VAL A 167 1.10 -0.68 2.66
C VAL A 167 1.03 -1.21 4.09
N ALA A 168 2.09 -1.02 4.90
CA ALA A 168 2.19 -1.69 6.19
C ALA A 168 2.87 -0.87 7.30
N ASN A 169 2.58 -1.28 8.56
CA ASN A 169 3.43 -1.15 9.73
C ASN A 169 3.84 -2.56 10.16
N TRP A 170 4.81 -3.16 9.46
CA TRP A 170 5.21 -4.54 9.67
C TRP A 170 6.51 -4.62 10.49
N PRO A 171 6.47 -5.11 11.75
CA PRO A 171 7.60 -5.04 12.65
C PRO A 171 8.71 -6.03 12.31
N GLU A 172 9.92 -5.69 12.72
CA GLU A 172 11.16 -6.45 12.55
C GLU A 172 11.04 -7.91 12.98
N ALA A 173 10.38 -8.17 14.10
CA ALA A 173 10.21 -9.53 14.63
C ALA A 173 9.50 -10.50 13.65
N ARG A 174 8.87 -10.00 12.61
CA ARG A 174 8.19 -10.78 11.58
C ARG A 174 8.63 -10.41 10.16
N ILE A 175 9.78 -9.77 10.01
CA ILE A 175 10.23 -9.21 8.72
C ILE A 175 10.50 -10.30 7.66
N LEU A 176 10.90 -11.50 8.08
CA LEU A 176 11.05 -12.63 7.16
C LEU A 176 9.73 -12.94 6.47
N ALA A 177 8.61 -12.97 7.21
CA ALA A 177 7.31 -13.23 6.63
C ALA A 177 6.88 -12.11 5.66
N TRP A 178 7.19 -10.84 5.96
CA TRP A 178 6.94 -9.71 5.06
C TRP A 178 7.62 -9.92 3.71
N LYS A 179 8.92 -10.11 3.70
CA LYS A 179 9.73 -10.30 2.48
C LYS A 179 9.29 -11.52 1.68
N THR A 180 9.16 -12.66 2.36
CA THR A 180 8.79 -13.92 1.71
C THR A 180 7.39 -13.87 1.10
N LEU A 181 6.41 -13.28 1.83
CA LEU A 181 5.04 -13.23 1.33
C LEU A 181 4.87 -12.23 0.18
N LEU A 182 5.54 -11.08 0.20
CA LEU A 182 5.53 -10.16 -0.96
C LEU A 182 6.05 -10.88 -2.22
N GLN A 183 7.18 -11.56 -2.10
CA GLN A 183 7.76 -12.32 -3.22
C GLN A 183 6.83 -13.45 -3.69
N ALA A 184 6.24 -14.19 -2.75
CA ALA A 184 5.29 -15.26 -3.08
C ALA A 184 4.06 -14.71 -3.82
N ARG A 185 3.52 -13.55 -3.39
CA ARG A 185 2.40 -12.91 -4.09
C ARG A 185 2.74 -12.53 -5.52
N ALA A 186 3.98 -12.09 -5.78
CA ALA A 186 4.43 -11.79 -7.14
C ALA A 186 4.45 -13.05 -8.02
N ILE A 187 5.04 -14.13 -7.52
CA ILE A 187 5.19 -15.41 -8.25
C ILE A 187 3.82 -16.03 -8.55
N GLU A 188 2.99 -16.22 -7.52
CA GLU A 188 1.72 -16.96 -7.67
C GLU A 188 0.65 -16.21 -8.47
N ASN A 189 0.75 -14.87 -8.55
CA ASN A 189 -0.19 -14.01 -9.27
C ASN A 189 0.38 -13.45 -10.57
N GLN A 190 1.63 -13.77 -10.90
CA GLN A 190 2.34 -13.28 -12.09
C GLN A 190 2.12 -11.78 -12.31
N CYS A 191 2.40 -10.99 -11.27
CA CYS A 191 2.21 -9.56 -11.23
C CYS A 191 3.40 -8.87 -10.54
N PHE A 192 3.55 -7.56 -10.74
CA PHE A 192 4.43 -6.80 -9.85
C PHE A 192 3.84 -6.74 -8.45
N VAL A 193 4.72 -6.77 -7.44
CA VAL A 193 4.31 -6.54 -6.05
C VAL A 193 5.12 -5.39 -5.47
N VAL A 194 4.41 -4.39 -4.95
CA VAL A 194 4.99 -3.22 -4.28
C VAL A 194 4.57 -3.26 -2.82
N GLY A 195 5.54 -3.43 -1.93
CA GLY A 195 5.35 -3.42 -0.49
C GLY A 195 5.98 -2.17 0.13
N VAL A 196 5.21 -1.35 0.84
CA VAL A 196 5.71 -0.14 1.52
C VAL A 196 5.53 -0.29 3.02
N ASN A 197 6.64 -0.17 3.75
CA ASN A 197 6.70 -0.30 5.20
C ASN A 197 7.40 0.94 5.79
N ARG A 198 7.38 1.05 7.12
CA ARG A 198 8.08 2.10 7.88
C ARG A 198 9.35 1.58 8.54
N ILE A 199 10.21 2.50 9.00
CA ILE A 199 11.33 2.24 9.92
C ILE A 199 11.05 2.84 11.30
N GLY A 200 12.01 2.68 12.22
CA GLY A 200 12.00 3.30 13.56
C GLY A 200 11.29 2.46 14.61
N LYS A 201 10.74 3.11 15.62
CA LYS A 201 10.06 2.44 16.75
C LYS A 201 8.65 3.01 16.94
N ASP A 202 7.75 2.19 17.46
CA ASP A 202 6.47 2.66 17.98
C ASP A 202 6.52 2.88 19.50
N ALA A 203 5.47 3.47 20.07
CA ALA A 203 5.38 3.70 21.51
C ALA A 203 5.27 2.41 22.34
N LYS A 204 5.02 1.26 21.72
CA LYS A 204 4.98 -0.05 22.37
C LYS A 204 6.34 -0.75 22.37
N GLY A 205 7.37 -0.10 21.81
CA GLY A 205 8.73 -0.63 21.75
C GLY A 205 8.99 -1.59 20.58
N ASN A 206 8.08 -1.77 19.65
CA ASN A 206 8.32 -2.56 18.45
C ASN A 206 9.30 -1.82 17.52
N ASN A 207 10.31 -2.54 17.04
CA ASN A 207 11.22 -2.05 16.01
C ASN A 207 10.64 -2.33 14.63
N TYR A 208 10.94 -1.44 13.68
CA TYR A 208 10.59 -1.54 12.27
C TYR A 208 11.86 -1.31 11.44
N THR A 209 12.21 -2.26 10.60
CA THR A 209 13.38 -2.19 9.72
C THR A 209 13.05 -1.79 8.29
N GLY A 210 11.77 -1.52 8.01
CA GLY A 210 11.32 -1.19 6.67
C GLY A 210 11.22 -2.43 5.79
N ALA A 211 12.25 -2.72 5.02
CA ALA A 211 12.22 -3.73 3.96
C ALA A 211 11.11 -3.48 2.94
N SER A 212 10.85 -2.20 2.64
CA SER A 212 10.02 -1.87 1.48
C SER A 212 10.65 -2.45 0.23
N SER A 213 9.83 -3.05 -0.62
CA SER A 213 10.33 -3.90 -1.70
C SER A 213 9.46 -3.80 -2.94
N VAL A 214 10.09 -4.02 -4.09
CA VAL A 214 9.41 -4.22 -5.37
C VAL A 214 9.89 -5.53 -5.98
N PHE A 215 8.94 -6.42 -6.27
CA PHE A 215 9.19 -7.70 -6.94
C PHE A 215 8.54 -7.70 -8.32
N GLY A 216 9.23 -8.33 -9.28
CA GLY A 216 8.70 -8.58 -10.61
C GLY A 216 7.86 -9.86 -10.68
N PRO A 217 7.20 -10.12 -11.82
CA PRO A 217 6.19 -11.19 -11.97
C PRO A 217 6.70 -12.62 -11.77
N LEU A 218 8.00 -12.84 -11.79
CA LEU A 218 8.65 -14.14 -11.50
C LEU A 218 9.31 -14.16 -10.12
N GLY A 219 9.08 -13.13 -9.29
CA GLY A 219 9.63 -13.02 -7.94
C GLY A 219 11.02 -12.41 -7.87
N GLU A 220 11.56 -11.90 -8.98
CA GLU A 220 12.83 -11.18 -8.99
C GLU A 220 12.76 -9.90 -8.18
N THR A 221 13.77 -9.63 -7.36
CA THR A 221 13.85 -8.38 -6.60
C THR A 221 14.29 -7.25 -7.51
N ILE A 222 13.38 -6.32 -7.80
CA ILE A 222 13.68 -5.11 -8.56
C ILE A 222 14.33 -4.07 -7.66
N TRP A 223 13.78 -3.91 -6.46
CA TRP A 223 14.31 -3.00 -5.45
C TRP A 223 13.90 -3.44 -4.05
N GLN A 224 14.78 -3.20 -3.07
CA GLN A 224 14.52 -3.42 -1.65
C GLN A 224 15.41 -2.51 -0.79
N GLN A 225 14.88 -1.98 0.30
CA GLN A 225 15.64 -1.17 1.26
C GLN A 225 15.28 -1.53 2.69
N GLU A 226 16.30 -1.83 3.51
CA GLU A 226 16.20 -2.05 4.95
C GLU A 226 16.98 -1.00 5.74
N GLY A 227 16.52 -0.70 6.95
CA GLY A 227 17.24 0.03 7.99
C GLY A 227 17.36 1.53 7.79
N LEU A 228 16.99 2.08 6.65
CA LEU A 228 17.16 3.49 6.33
C LEU A 228 15.83 4.14 5.93
N LYS A 229 15.62 5.39 6.38
CA LYS A 229 14.59 6.25 5.80
C LYS A 229 14.89 6.43 4.30
N GLN A 230 13.89 6.21 3.47
CA GLN A 230 14.09 6.21 2.02
C GLN A 230 12.88 6.77 1.27
N CYS A 231 13.18 7.45 0.18
CA CYS A 231 12.24 7.80 -0.87
C CYS A 231 12.85 7.34 -2.19
N HIS A 232 12.21 6.39 -2.87
CA HIS A 232 12.76 5.79 -4.08
C HIS A 232 11.69 5.58 -5.13
N THR A 233 12.02 5.93 -6.38
CA THR A 233 11.13 5.73 -7.53
C THR A 233 11.61 4.55 -8.36
N VAL A 234 10.71 3.60 -8.60
CA VAL A 234 10.93 2.48 -9.52
C VAL A 234 10.10 2.69 -10.78
N THR A 235 10.58 2.16 -11.89
CA THR A 235 9.84 2.10 -13.15
C THR A 235 9.45 0.65 -13.41
N LEU A 236 8.16 0.40 -13.57
CA LEU A 236 7.62 -0.89 -13.95
C LEU A 236 7.31 -0.89 -15.45
N GLU A 237 7.67 -1.98 -16.13
CA GLU A 237 7.44 -2.16 -17.58
C GLU A 237 6.26 -3.11 -17.79
N LYS A 238 5.16 -2.64 -18.39
CA LYS A 238 3.95 -3.46 -18.59
C LYS A 238 4.21 -4.69 -19.44
N ASP A 239 5.11 -4.56 -20.38
CA ASP A 239 5.53 -5.64 -21.27
C ASP A 239 6.10 -6.85 -20.50
N GLN A 240 6.70 -6.64 -19.35
CA GLN A 240 7.22 -7.72 -18.50
C GLN A 240 6.09 -8.62 -17.97
N VAL A 241 4.99 -8.04 -17.47
CA VAL A 241 3.82 -8.82 -17.03
C VAL A 241 3.20 -9.56 -18.21
N ARG A 242 2.99 -8.84 -19.33
CA ARG A 242 2.40 -9.41 -20.54
C ARG A 242 3.20 -10.62 -21.03
N LYS A 243 4.51 -10.46 -21.25
CA LYS A 243 5.39 -11.54 -21.71
C LYS A 243 5.44 -12.73 -20.75
N THR A 244 5.47 -12.46 -19.44
CA THR A 244 5.45 -13.52 -18.43
C THR A 244 4.19 -14.37 -18.56
N ARG A 245 3.02 -13.75 -18.65
CA ARG A 245 1.72 -14.46 -18.76
C ARG A 245 1.53 -15.14 -20.10
N GLU A 246 2.05 -14.58 -21.20
CA GLU A 246 2.03 -15.22 -22.52
C GLU A 246 2.95 -16.45 -22.57
N THR A 247 4.14 -16.37 -21.99
CA THR A 247 5.13 -17.45 -22.01
C THR A 247 4.81 -18.55 -21.00
N LEU A 248 4.29 -18.18 -19.84
CA LEU A 248 3.96 -19.05 -18.71
C LEU A 248 2.52 -18.80 -18.26
N PRO A 249 1.51 -19.33 -18.96
CA PRO A 249 0.10 -18.95 -18.72
C PRO A 249 -0.51 -19.65 -17.49
N PHE A 250 0.20 -19.69 -16.35
CA PHE A 250 -0.19 -20.41 -15.13
C PHE A 250 -1.50 -19.91 -14.50
N LEU A 251 -1.89 -18.66 -14.74
CA LEU A 251 -3.16 -18.12 -14.25
C LEU A 251 -4.37 -18.81 -14.90
N ASN A 252 -4.20 -19.42 -16.08
CA ASN A 252 -5.28 -20.17 -16.75
C ASN A 252 -5.61 -21.49 -16.06
N ASP A 253 -4.66 -22.04 -15.29
CA ASP A 253 -4.81 -23.29 -14.54
C ASP A 253 -5.37 -23.08 -13.12
N ALA A 254 -5.65 -21.81 -12.76
CA ALA A 254 -6.09 -21.47 -11.43
C ALA A 254 -7.51 -21.97 -11.13
N ASP A 255 -7.70 -22.47 -9.92
CA ASP A 255 -9.02 -22.84 -9.42
C ASP A 255 -9.95 -21.62 -9.37
N LYS A 256 -11.23 -21.84 -9.68
CA LYS A 256 -12.28 -20.84 -9.53
C LYS A 256 -12.93 -20.96 -8.16
N PHE A 257 -13.05 -19.86 -7.45
CA PHE A 257 -13.70 -19.80 -6.14
C PHE A 257 -14.44 -18.47 -5.96
N LEU A 258 -15.36 -18.45 -5.02
CA LEU A 258 -16.04 -17.24 -4.58
C LEU A 258 -15.64 -16.93 -3.13
N LEU A 259 -15.39 -15.67 -2.84
CA LEU A 259 -15.28 -15.16 -1.48
C LEU A 259 -16.69 -14.85 -0.98
N LEU A 260 -17.10 -15.49 0.12
CA LEU A 260 -18.39 -15.32 0.77
C LEU A 260 -18.32 -14.28 1.89
#